data_fd14c3a4d7388d788e7b2169a0cbc45b
#
_entry.id   fd14c3a4d7388d788e7b2169a0cbc45b
#
_cell.length_a   1.000
_cell.length_b   1.000
_cell.length_c   1.000
_cell.angle_alpha   90.00
_cell.angle_beta   90.00
_cell.angle_gamma   90.00
#
_symmetry.space_group_name_H-M   'P 1'
#
loop_
_entity.id
_entity.type
_entity.pdbx_description
1 polymer ?
#
loop_
_entity_poly.entity_id
_entity_poly.type
_entity_poly.pdbx_seq_one_letter_code
_entity_poly.pdbx_strand_id
1 'polypeptide(L)'
;MLRRFLALTLLPTLALAQAPQCWITYQEFHDHVQHIDLEMCPNNAPTAEEGFCRAAIGGDTLTIYTFRHNPAAGTACLTGVRRQDLNSFMATQGVTFTRP
;
A
#
# COMPACT_ATOMS: atom_id res chain seq x y z
N MET A 1 38.34 26.31 -26.23
CA MET A 1 37.76 25.93 -26.26
C MET A 1 37.03 25.29 -25.80
N LEU A 2 36.86 25.08 -25.66
CA LEU A 2 36.10 24.54 -25.37
C LEU A 2 35.18 24.21 -24.84
N ARG A 3 35.09 24.18 -24.62
CA ARG A 3 34.33 23.89 -24.30
C ARG A 3 33.42 23.69 -23.76
N ARG A 4 33.48 23.75 -23.56
CA ARG A 4 32.68 23.56 -23.12
C ARG A 4 31.79 23.20 -22.83
N PHE A 5 31.70 22.90 -22.82
CA PHE A 5 30.81 22.49 -22.61
C PHE A 5 30.14 21.98 -22.12
N LEU A 6 30.39 21.84 -22.02
CA LEU A 6 29.84 21.25 -21.68
C LEU A 6 29.21 20.84 -20.94
N ALA A 7 29.24 20.80 -20.62
CA ALA A 7 28.72 20.29 -19.96
C ALA A 7 27.90 20.25 -19.40
N LEU A 8 27.54 20.34 -19.31
CA LEU A 8 26.79 20.20 -18.85
C LEU A 8 25.93 19.86 -18.57
N THR A 9 25.73 19.96 -18.54
CA THR A 9 24.96 19.54 -18.38
C THR A 9 24.32 18.67 -18.14
N LEU A 10 24.12 18.36 -18.12
CA LEU A 10 23.67 17.33 -17.99
C LEU A 10 23.24 16.89 -16.92
N LEU A 11 23.33 16.70 -16.49
CA LEU A 11 23.25 16.16 -15.51
C LEU A 11 22.23 16.22 -14.71
N PRO A 12 22.10 16.70 -14.31
CA PRO A 12 21.28 16.92 -13.25
C PRO A 12 20.00 16.33 -13.41
N THR A 13 19.61 16.51 -14.22
CA THR A 13 18.43 16.08 -14.63
C THR A 13 18.04 14.80 -14.07
N LEU A 14 18.78 13.95 -14.06
CA LEU A 14 18.47 12.70 -13.67
C LEU A 14 17.81 12.59 -12.38
N ALA A 15 18.28 13.15 -11.55
CA ALA A 15 17.74 13.10 -10.26
C ALA A 15 16.28 13.16 -10.21
N LEU A 16 15.70 13.71 -11.06
CA LEU A 16 14.38 13.99 -10.98
C LEU A 16 13.55 12.82 -11.20
N ALA A 17 13.90 11.99 -11.86
CA ALA A 17 13.09 10.93 -12.22
C ALA A 17 12.69 10.08 -11.05
N GLN A 18 13.04 10.45 -9.89
CA GLN A 18 12.88 9.52 -8.79
C GLN A 18 11.62 9.62 -7.96
N ALA A 19 10.57 10.13 -8.50
CA ALA A 19 9.33 10.17 -7.77
C ALA A 19 8.87 8.75 -7.47
N PRO A 20 8.37 8.48 -6.29
CA PRO A 20 7.90 7.16 -5.94
C PRO A 20 6.81 6.70 -6.90
N GLN A 21 6.86 5.44 -7.23
CA GLN A 21 5.92 4.90 -8.15
C GLN A 21 4.67 4.45 -7.42
N CYS A 22 3.51 4.75 -7.96
CA CYS A 22 2.26 4.30 -7.40
C CYS A 22 1.70 3.24 -8.34
N TRP A 23 1.93 1.98 -8.04
CA TRP A 23 1.50 0.89 -8.90
C TRP A 23 -0.01 0.80 -8.98
N ILE A 24 -0.68 0.88 -7.86
CA ILE A 24 -2.13 0.84 -7.79
C ILE A 24 -2.54 1.90 -6.79
N THR A 25 -3.39 2.81 -7.23
CA THR A 25 -3.91 3.85 -6.34
C THR A 25 -5.05 3.27 -5.52
N TYR A 26 -5.31 3.87 -4.39
CA TYR A 26 -6.43 3.42 -3.58
C TYR A 26 -7.74 3.53 -4.35
N GLN A 27 -7.89 4.55 -5.19
CA GLN A 27 -9.12 4.71 -5.95
C GLN A 27 -9.34 3.54 -6.90
N GLU A 28 -8.28 3.10 -7.58
CA GLU A 28 -8.38 1.95 -8.46
C GLU A 28 -8.78 0.70 -7.69
N PHE A 29 -8.18 0.52 -6.53
CA PHE A 29 -8.51 -0.62 -5.69
C PHE A 29 -9.95 -0.52 -5.22
N HIS A 30 -10.34 0.64 -4.72
CA HIS A 30 -11.68 0.86 -4.18
C HIS A 30 -12.75 0.56 -5.23
N ASP A 31 -12.50 0.93 -6.46
CA ASP A 31 -13.48 0.75 -7.53
C ASP A 31 -13.60 -0.69 -8.02
N HIS A 32 -12.59 -1.49 -7.81
CA HIS A 32 -12.57 -2.83 -8.40
C HIS A 32 -12.52 -4.00 -7.42
N VAL A 33 -12.22 -3.76 -6.17
CA VAL A 33 -12.08 -4.85 -5.20
C VAL A 33 -13.06 -4.64 -4.05
N GLN A 34 -13.89 -5.63 -3.80
CA GLN A 34 -14.76 -5.56 -2.63
C GLN A 34 -13.91 -5.76 -1.39
N HIS A 35 -14.10 -4.94 -0.41
CA HIS A 35 -13.26 -4.96 0.78
C HIS A 35 -13.96 -4.38 1.97
N ILE A 36 -13.40 -4.62 3.14
CA ILE A 36 -13.84 -3.96 4.37
C ILE A 36 -12.67 -3.14 4.89
N ASP A 37 -13.01 -2.10 5.61
CA ASP A 37 -11.99 -1.24 6.21
C ASP A 37 -11.52 -1.87 7.52
N LEU A 38 -10.21 -1.84 7.74
CA LEU A 38 -9.68 -2.22 9.03
C LEU A 38 -9.40 -0.95 9.81
N GLU A 39 -9.84 -0.94 11.06
CA GLU A 39 -9.61 0.21 11.90
C GLU A 39 -8.11 0.43 12.11
N MET A 40 -7.38 -0.65 12.12
CA MET A 40 -5.96 -0.61 12.36
C MET A 40 -5.29 -1.68 11.52
N CYS A 41 -4.13 -1.39 10.98
CA CYS A 41 -3.38 -2.39 10.24
C CYS A 41 -2.84 -3.43 11.22
N PRO A 42 -2.62 -4.66 10.78
CA PRO A 42 -2.00 -5.66 11.65
C PRO A 42 -0.69 -5.14 12.21
N ASN A 43 -0.50 -5.32 13.52
CA ASN A 43 0.68 -4.85 14.24
C ASN A 43 0.83 -3.32 14.17
N ASN A 44 -0.26 -2.64 13.84
CA ASN A 44 -0.28 -1.19 13.74
C ASN A 44 0.83 -0.67 12.81
N ALA A 45 1.04 -1.36 11.71
CA ALA A 45 2.05 -0.99 10.73
C ALA A 45 1.45 -1.14 9.34
N PRO A 46 1.27 -0.04 8.63
CA PRO A 46 1.58 1.34 9.00
C PRO A 46 0.62 1.89 10.05
N THR A 47 1.04 2.96 10.70
CA THR A 47 0.17 3.67 11.63
C THR A 47 -0.85 4.47 10.83
N ALA A 48 -1.86 4.97 11.52
CA ALA A 48 -2.93 5.73 10.87
C ALA A 48 -2.41 6.95 10.11
N GLU A 49 -1.31 7.53 10.58
CA GLU A 49 -0.75 8.68 9.90
C GLU A 49 0.03 8.31 8.66
N GLU A 50 0.53 7.10 8.62
CA GLU A 50 1.35 6.65 7.50
C GLU A 50 0.53 5.99 6.40
N GLY A 51 -0.60 5.41 6.76
CA GLY A 51 -1.41 4.70 5.79
C GLY A 51 -2.59 3.99 6.41
N PHE A 52 -3.05 2.96 5.76
CA PHE A 52 -4.21 2.22 6.23
C PHE A 52 -4.25 0.85 5.56
N CYS A 53 -5.12 -0.01 6.05
CA CYS A 53 -5.27 -1.36 5.51
C CYS A 53 -6.72 -1.66 5.20
N ARG A 54 -6.91 -2.50 4.21
CA ARG A 54 -8.21 -3.00 3.82
C ARG A 54 -8.13 -4.52 3.76
N ALA A 55 -9.25 -5.18 3.93
CA ALA A 55 -9.27 -6.64 3.92
C ALA A 55 -10.35 -7.17 2.99
N ALA A 56 -10.06 -8.26 2.34
CA ALA A 56 -11.05 -8.97 1.54
C ALA A 56 -11.05 -10.42 1.99
N ILE A 57 -12.23 -10.99 2.12
CA ILE A 57 -12.39 -12.35 2.59
C ILE A 57 -12.90 -13.21 1.46
N GLY A 58 -12.23 -14.32 1.22
CA GLY A 58 -12.66 -15.30 0.24
C GLY A 58 -12.50 -16.69 0.85
N GLY A 59 -13.62 -17.36 1.12
CA GLY A 59 -13.57 -18.64 1.79
C GLY A 59 -12.96 -18.46 3.17
N ASP A 60 -11.88 -19.17 3.44
CA ASP A 60 -11.20 -19.08 4.72
C ASP A 60 -9.97 -18.20 4.66
N THR A 61 -9.77 -17.53 3.55
CA THR A 61 -8.58 -16.73 3.35
C THR A 61 -8.90 -15.25 3.50
N LEU A 62 -8.07 -14.58 4.24
CA LEU A 62 -8.16 -13.15 4.39
C LEU A 62 -6.98 -12.55 3.65
N THR A 63 -7.28 -11.60 2.77
CA THR A 63 -6.22 -10.88 2.06
C THR A 63 -6.18 -9.48 2.61
N ILE A 64 -5.02 -9.05 3.07
CA ILE A 64 -4.84 -7.71 3.61
C ILE A 64 -4.04 -6.88 2.63
N TYR A 65 -4.62 -5.75 2.25
CA TYR A 65 -4.03 -4.82 1.32
C TYR A 65 -3.55 -3.62 2.12
N THR A 66 -2.28 -3.31 2.01
CA THR A 66 -1.68 -2.21 2.76
C THR A 66 -1.43 -1.03 1.83
N PHE A 67 -1.88 0.13 2.27
CA PHE A 67 -1.72 1.37 1.51
C PHE A 67 -0.93 2.37 2.33
N ARG A 68 -0.07 3.13 1.68
CA ARG A 68 0.62 4.23 2.34
C ARG A 68 0.30 5.52 1.60
N HIS A 69 0.15 6.58 2.36
CA HIS A 69 -0.10 7.89 1.77
C HIS A 69 1.10 8.29 0.94
N ASN A 70 0.84 8.81 -0.23
CA ASN A 70 1.90 9.23 -1.14
C ASN A 70 1.55 10.60 -1.67
N PRO A 71 1.97 11.66 -0.97
CA PRO A 71 1.62 13.02 -1.39
C PRO A 71 2.10 13.35 -2.80
N ALA A 72 3.21 12.78 -3.22
CA ALA A 72 3.72 13.05 -4.56
C ALA A 72 2.78 12.52 -5.63
N ALA A 73 2.03 11.46 -5.32
CA ALA A 73 1.07 10.90 -6.26
C ALA A 73 -0.34 11.46 -6.02
N GLY A 74 -0.53 12.22 -4.97
CA GLY A 74 -1.82 12.79 -4.65
C GLY A 74 -2.83 11.78 -4.12
N THR A 75 -2.37 10.64 -3.66
CA THR A 75 -3.27 9.59 -3.21
C THR A 75 -2.50 8.61 -2.34
N ALA A 76 -3.19 7.58 -1.85
CA ALA A 76 -2.53 6.48 -1.17
C ALA A 76 -2.24 5.41 -2.21
N CYS A 77 -1.13 4.73 -2.06
CA CYS A 77 -0.69 3.72 -3.01
C CYS A 77 -0.53 2.37 -2.32
N LEU A 78 -0.88 1.32 -3.04
CA LEU A 78 -0.74 -0.03 -2.52
C LEU A 78 0.74 -0.36 -2.36
N THR A 79 1.11 -0.80 -1.17
CA THR A 79 2.50 -1.14 -0.89
C THR A 79 2.67 -2.58 -0.48
N GLY A 80 1.60 -3.29 -0.18
CA GLY A 80 1.74 -4.68 0.20
C GLY A 80 0.42 -5.42 0.12
N VAL A 81 0.52 -6.71 -0.12
CA VAL A 81 -0.63 -7.61 -0.14
C VAL A 81 -0.20 -8.84 0.62
N ARG A 82 -1.00 -9.27 1.57
CA ARG A 82 -0.67 -10.42 2.36
C ARG A 82 -1.89 -11.27 2.60
N ARG A 83 -1.74 -12.56 2.46
CA ARG A 83 -2.81 -13.50 2.75
C ARG A 83 -2.56 -14.16 4.06
N GLN A 84 -3.63 -14.44 4.76
CA GLN A 84 -3.52 -15.22 5.97
C GLN A 84 -4.81 -15.95 6.22
N ASP A 85 -4.75 -16.94 7.09
CA ASP A 85 -5.92 -17.72 7.46
C ASP A 85 -6.86 -16.85 8.27
N LEU A 86 -8.14 -16.90 7.92
CA LEU A 86 -9.14 -16.06 8.57
C LEU A 86 -9.21 -16.34 10.07
N ASN A 87 -9.16 -17.62 10.47
CA ASN A 87 -9.22 -17.95 11.88
C ASN A 87 -8.03 -17.38 12.65
N SER A 88 -6.85 -17.44 12.06
CA SER A 88 -5.67 -16.89 12.71
C SER A 88 -5.79 -15.40 12.90
N PHE A 89 -6.31 -14.71 11.89
CA PHE A 89 -6.49 -13.28 11.99
C PHE A 89 -7.49 -12.95 13.09
N MET A 90 -8.61 -13.64 13.11
CA MET A 90 -9.64 -13.35 14.11
C MET A 90 -9.16 -13.65 15.51
N ALA A 91 -8.32 -14.66 15.66
CA ALA A 91 -7.74 -14.96 16.95
C ALA A 91 -6.89 -13.82 17.47
N THR A 92 -6.17 -13.12 16.57
CA THR A 92 -5.37 -11.98 16.99
C THR A 92 -6.25 -10.81 17.41
N GLN A 93 -7.52 -10.82 17.04
CA GLN A 93 -8.47 -9.79 17.43
C GLN A 93 -9.31 -10.25 18.62
N GLY A 94 -8.96 -11.37 19.21
CA GLY A 94 -9.69 -11.86 20.38
C GLY A 94 -11.00 -12.54 20.02
N VAL A 95 -11.16 -12.99 18.80
CA VAL A 95 -12.39 -13.60 18.33
C VAL A 95 -12.13 -15.01 17.86
N THR A 96 -13.06 -15.93 18.16
CA THR A 96 -12.95 -17.29 17.67
C THR A 96 -14.06 -17.52 16.67
N PHE A 97 -13.71 -18.07 15.53
CA PHE A 97 -14.69 -18.36 14.50
C PHE A 97 -14.86 -19.87 14.41
N THR A 98 -16.09 -20.35 14.48
CA THR A 98 -16.40 -21.76 14.37
C THR A 98 -17.36 -21.94 13.20
N ARG A 99 -17.02 -22.84 12.30
CA ARG A 99 -17.91 -23.09 11.19
C ARG A 99 -19.08 -23.89 11.66
N PRO A 100 -20.23 -23.60 11.12
CA PRO A 100 -21.45 -24.35 11.47
C PRO A 100 -21.40 -25.77 10.91
#